data_9ce48575991be47043749a93eaab7251
#
_entry.id   9ce48575991be47043749a93eaab7251
#
_cell.length_a   1.000
_cell.length_b   1.000
_cell.length_c   1.000
_cell.angle_alpha   90.00
_cell.angle_beta   90.00
_cell.angle_gamma   90.00
#
_symmetry.space_group_name_H-M   'P 1'
#
loop_
_entity.id
_entity.type
_entity.pdbx_description
1 polymer ?
#
loop_
_entity_poly.entity_id
_entity_poly.type
_entity_poly.pdbx_seq_one_letter_code
_entity_poly.pdbx_strand_id
1 'polypeptide(L)'
;MIRMEKMKKILLFFVTLFALSACYEPYVTDYEFSAAYVANQYDLRSLVVGEGMQFDFGVVLGGVMNNAEDRVVRFQLDDELVAGDLAAFGAERSFTALDGMLGTAPLGNLSQKYVTDAVSAAGLTALTPLPATHFKLSNDGKMTIGKGEHTATVTLKADSLAFLADEHAGVQPYYAIGYRILSADVDTVLLSKSFSVIALRFENTFFGWWYHGGKSQTRRTDTDLVQETSYPTKIPADANTSEVYELTSVSPFAVQTNFFHNEKEKSMLITMDGDKIVVSAADGSITDTGSGWNKAKLLQDRKIFLNYSYTSADGSMTQVTDTLSFRNRIRDGVNEWQDEDPTHY
;
A
#
# COMPACT_ATOMS: atom_id res chain seq x y z
N MET A 1 7.56 -18.31 70.75
CA MET A 1 8.04 -17.13 69.99
C MET A 1 8.17 -17.37 68.49
N ILE A 2 8.75 -18.48 68.03
CA ILE A 2 8.95 -18.82 66.59
C ILE A 2 7.65 -18.94 65.77
N ARG A 3 6.56 -19.38 66.41
CA ARG A 3 5.24 -19.59 65.74
C ARG A 3 4.55 -18.26 65.40
N MET A 4 4.72 -17.23 66.23
CA MET A 4 4.14 -15.91 66.01
C MET A 4 4.85 -15.13 64.89
N GLU A 5 6.17 -15.29 64.75
CA GLU A 5 6.92 -14.64 63.65
C GLU A 5 6.59 -15.25 62.29
N LYS A 6 6.37 -16.59 62.22
CA LYS A 6 5.93 -17.23 60.97
C LYS A 6 4.51 -16.77 60.58
N MET A 7 3.60 -16.61 61.52
CA MET A 7 2.25 -16.08 61.25
C MET A 7 2.31 -14.63 60.75
N LYS A 8 3.15 -13.78 61.32
CA LYS A 8 3.30 -12.40 60.89
C LYS A 8 3.85 -12.32 59.44
N LYS A 9 4.81 -13.18 59.07
CA LYS A 9 5.36 -13.24 57.71
C LYS A 9 4.33 -13.77 56.69
N ILE A 10 3.50 -14.74 57.07
CA ILE A 10 2.42 -15.24 56.23
C ILE A 10 1.33 -14.17 56.04
N LEU A 11 0.98 -13.45 57.11
CA LEU A 11 -0.01 -12.37 57.03
C LEU A 11 0.50 -11.22 56.15
N LEU A 12 1.78 -10.87 56.30
CA LEU A 12 2.41 -9.82 55.48
C LEU A 12 2.45 -10.23 54.02
N PHE A 13 2.72 -11.50 53.72
CA PHE A 13 2.70 -12.04 52.33
C PHE A 13 1.30 -11.97 51.70
N PHE A 14 0.26 -12.31 52.47
CA PHE A 14 -1.14 -12.21 51.99
C PHE A 14 -1.54 -10.72 51.80
N VAL A 15 -1.16 -9.81 52.67
CA VAL A 15 -1.44 -8.37 52.55
C VAL A 15 -0.73 -7.79 51.30
N THR A 16 0.53 -8.19 51.04
CA THR A 16 1.22 -7.77 49.82
C THR A 16 0.61 -8.37 48.56
N LEU A 17 0.15 -9.60 48.60
CA LEU A 17 -0.55 -10.23 47.47
C LEU A 17 -1.89 -9.52 47.14
N PHE A 18 -2.64 -9.16 48.15
CA PHE A 18 -3.89 -8.37 48.00
C PHE A 18 -3.62 -6.94 47.56
N ALA A 19 -2.52 -6.31 48.00
CA ALA A 19 -2.17 -4.97 47.54
C ALA A 19 -1.71 -4.94 46.09
N LEU A 20 -1.13 -6.03 45.57
CA LEU A 20 -0.72 -6.14 44.17
C LEU A 20 -1.93 -6.45 43.23
N SER A 21 -2.99 -7.01 43.73
CA SER A 21 -4.23 -7.26 42.95
C SER A 21 -5.18 -6.05 42.93
N ALA A 22 -4.99 -5.07 43.81
CA ALA A 22 -5.88 -3.89 43.90
C ALA A 22 -5.50 -2.75 42.91
N CYS A 23 -4.41 -2.90 42.12
CA CYS A 23 -3.96 -1.86 41.19
C CYS A 23 -4.35 -2.13 39.72
N TYR A 24 -5.25 -3.04 39.44
CA TYR A 24 -5.76 -3.27 38.10
C TYR A 24 -7.22 -2.85 38.02
N GLU A 25 -7.50 -1.58 38.24
CA GLU A 25 -8.73 -1.01 37.68
C GLU A 25 -8.48 -0.86 36.17
N PRO A 26 -9.39 -1.33 35.34
CA PRO A 26 -9.28 -1.08 33.90
C PRO A 26 -9.29 0.44 33.68
N TYR A 27 -8.13 0.97 33.29
CA TYR A 27 -7.91 2.41 33.09
C TYR A 27 -8.72 2.97 31.92
N VAL A 28 -9.35 2.07 31.16
CA VAL A 28 -10.20 2.41 30.00
C VAL A 28 -11.56 1.74 30.26
N THR A 29 -12.58 2.55 30.44
CA THR A 29 -13.97 2.12 30.47
C THR A 29 -14.60 2.33 29.11
N ASP A 30 -15.67 1.60 28.79
CA ASP A 30 -16.51 1.87 27.63
C ASP A 30 -17.03 3.31 27.70
N TYR A 31 -17.19 3.92 26.52
CA TYR A 31 -17.94 5.17 26.44
C TYR A 31 -19.42 4.90 26.73
N GLU A 32 -20.16 5.98 27.01
CA GLU A 32 -21.61 5.89 27.29
C GLU A 32 -22.43 5.41 26.07
N PHE A 33 -21.83 5.41 24.88
CA PHE A 33 -22.51 4.99 23.65
C PHE A 33 -21.54 4.34 22.67
N SER A 34 -22.04 3.37 21.91
CA SER A 34 -21.36 2.77 20.77
C SER A 34 -21.50 3.63 19.52
N ALA A 35 -20.48 3.66 18.69
CA ALA A 35 -20.48 4.46 17.46
C ALA A 35 -19.91 3.68 16.27
N ALA A 36 -20.57 3.80 15.11
CA ALA A 36 -20.00 3.36 13.84
C ALA A 36 -19.47 4.55 13.04
N TYR A 37 -18.33 4.36 12.42
CA TYR A 37 -17.70 5.39 11.60
C TYR A 37 -16.73 4.80 10.57
N VAL A 38 -16.34 5.62 9.58
CA VAL A 38 -15.28 5.33 8.62
C VAL A 38 -13.97 5.94 9.13
N ALA A 39 -12.89 5.19 9.12
CA ALA A 39 -11.60 5.65 9.62
C ALA A 39 -11.03 6.80 8.79
N ASN A 40 -11.04 6.66 7.47
CA ASN A 40 -10.50 7.64 6.53
C ASN A 40 -11.62 8.18 5.61
N GLN A 41 -11.88 9.49 5.66
CA GLN A 41 -12.86 10.14 4.80
C GLN A 41 -12.33 10.35 3.38
N TYR A 42 -11.02 10.40 3.23
CA TYR A 42 -10.33 10.47 1.94
C TYR A 42 -9.22 9.46 1.93
N ASP A 43 -9.14 8.67 0.87
CA ASP A 43 -8.16 7.61 0.73
C ASP A 43 -7.70 7.50 -0.73
N LEU A 44 -6.55 6.88 -0.95
CA LEU A 44 -6.01 6.55 -2.26
C LEU A 44 -5.60 5.09 -2.25
N ARG A 45 -6.15 4.31 -3.18
CA ARG A 45 -5.90 2.87 -3.29
C ARG A 45 -5.33 2.50 -4.64
N SER A 46 -4.32 1.64 -4.60
CA SER A 46 -3.67 1.12 -5.79
C SER A 46 -4.18 -0.28 -6.13
N LEU A 47 -4.72 -0.44 -7.32
CA LEU A 47 -5.10 -1.73 -7.89
C LEU A 47 -3.86 -2.35 -8.53
N VAL A 48 -3.24 -3.33 -7.86
CA VAL A 48 -1.98 -3.92 -8.36
C VAL A 48 -2.27 -4.93 -9.44
N VAL A 49 -1.76 -4.65 -10.64
CA VAL A 49 -1.90 -5.52 -11.81
C VAL A 49 -1.13 -6.82 -11.57
N GLY A 50 -1.80 -7.96 -11.71
CA GLY A 50 -1.23 -9.27 -11.43
C GLY A 50 -1.38 -9.75 -9.97
N GLU A 51 -1.91 -8.91 -9.05
CA GLU A 51 -2.13 -9.25 -7.65
C GLU A 51 -3.62 -9.16 -7.26
N GLY A 52 -4.50 -9.48 -8.19
CA GLY A 52 -5.95 -9.57 -7.95
C GLY A 52 -6.71 -8.27 -8.20
N MET A 53 -6.03 -7.12 -8.31
CA MET A 53 -6.65 -5.80 -8.56
C MET A 53 -7.84 -5.53 -7.62
N GLN A 54 -7.59 -5.63 -6.32
CA GLN A 54 -8.63 -5.47 -5.30
C GLN A 54 -8.09 -4.76 -4.06
N PHE A 55 -9.00 -4.18 -3.30
CA PHE A 55 -8.73 -3.61 -1.98
C PHE A 55 -9.97 -3.71 -1.10
N ASP A 56 -9.76 -3.59 0.22
CA ASP A 56 -10.84 -3.58 1.19
C ASP A 56 -11.10 -2.14 1.67
N PHE A 57 -12.38 -1.82 1.83
CA PHE A 57 -12.85 -0.62 2.51
C PHE A 57 -13.87 -1.01 3.58
N GLY A 58 -14.05 -0.17 4.59
CA GLY A 58 -14.87 -0.64 5.69
C GLY A 58 -15.24 0.39 6.72
N VAL A 59 -15.74 -0.12 7.84
CA VAL A 59 -16.24 0.64 8.98
C VAL A 59 -15.59 0.16 10.27
N VAL A 60 -15.58 1.06 11.25
CA VAL A 60 -15.02 0.83 12.58
C VAL A 60 -16.11 1.01 13.63
N LEU A 61 -16.11 0.14 14.64
CA LEU A 61 -16.89 0.26 15.85
C LEU A 61 -16.03 0.92 16.94
N GLY A 62 -16.50 2.02 17.47
CA GLY A 62 -15.91 2.69 18.63
C GLY A 62 -16.87 2.76 19.80
N GLY A 63 -16.33 3.19 20.95
CA GLY A 63 -17.12 3.38 22.16
C GLY A 63 -17.31 2.13 23.02
N VAL A 64 -16.97 0.94 22.53
CA VAL A 64 -17.07 -0.32 23.26
C VAL A 64 -15.73 -1.05 23.27
N MET A 65 -15.34 -1.60 24.41
CA MET A 65 -14.11 -2.42 24.54
C MET A 65 -14.35 -3.86 24.09
N ASN A 66 -15.52 -4.39 24.38
CA ASN A 66 -15.91 -5.76 24.06
C ASN A 66 -17.19 -5.75 23.23
N ASN A 67 -17.07 -5.99 21.94
CA ASN A 67 -18.24 -6.18 21.10
C ASN A 67 -18.90 -7.54 21.41
N ALA A 68 -20.03 -7.51 22.13
CA ALA A 68 -20.69 -8.73 22.62
C ALA A 68 -21.57 -9.43 21.58
N GLU A 69 -21.85 -8.80 20.44
CA GLU A 69 -22.81 -9.26 19.43
C GLU A 69 -22.38 -8.87 18.01
N ASP A 70 -22.98 -9.51 17.01
CA ASP A 70 -22.84 -9.12 15.62
C ASP A 70 -23.61 -7.83 15.36
N ARG A 71 -22.98 -6.87 14.68
CA ARG A 71 -23.59 -5.57 14.35
C ARG A 71 -23.61 -5.35 12.84
N VAL A 72 -24.79 -5.10 12.32
CA VAL A 72 -24.98 -4.83 10.89
C VAL A 72 -24.84 -3.34 10.62
N VAL A 73 -23.98 -3.00 9.67
CA VAL A 73 -23.84 -1.66 9.10
C VAL A 73 -24.34 -1.68 7.66
N ARG A 74 -25.29 -0.82 7.33
CA ARG A 74 -25.79 -0.62 5.96
C ARG A 74 -25.09 0.56 5.33
N PHE A 75 -24.63 0.40 4.11
CA PHE A 75 -23.99 1.44 3.34
C PHE A 75 -24.56 1.51 1.92
N GLN A 76 -24.25 2.57 1.22
CA GLN A 76 -24.47 2.67 -0.22
C GLN A 76 -23.28 3.34 -0.88
N LEU A 77 -23.04 3.02 -2.15
CA LEU A 77 -22.20 3.84 -3.00
C LEU A 77 -22.90 5.16 -3.29
N ASP A 78 -22.11 6.23 -3.33
CA ASP A 78 -22.62 7.59 -3.46
C ASP A 78 -21.71 8.41 -4.38
N ASP A 79 -22.07 8.47 -5.64
CA ASP A 79 -21.31 9.17 -6.68
C ASP A 79 -21.30 10.69 -6.46
N GLU A 80 -22.30 11.25 -5.73
CA GLU A 80 -22.32 12.66 -5.39
C GLU A 80 -21.18 13.06 -4.44
N LEU A 81 -20.66 12.11 -3.67
CA LEU A 81 -19.48 12.33 -2.84
C LEU A 81 -18.21 12.54 -3.68
N VAL A 82 -18.14 11.94 -4.85
CA VAL A 82 -17.00 11.99 -5.78
C VAL A 82 -17.11 13.21 -6.69
N ALA A 83 -18.32 13.47 -7.21
CA ALA A 83 -18.57 14.59 -8.11
C ALA A 83 -18.38 15.92 -7.39
N GLY A 84 -17.55 16.80 -7.94
CA GLY A 84 -17.34 18.14 -7.42
C GLY A 84 -15.90 18.62 -7.50
N ASP A 85 -15.71 19.92 -7.27
CA ASP A 85 -14.40 20.54 -7.23
C ASP A 85 -13.64 20.08 -5.98
N LEU A 86 -12.41 19.62 -6.13
CA LEU A 86 -11.53 19.23 -5.00
C LEU A 86 -11.37 20.36 -3.97
N ALA A 87 -11.42 21.61 -4.38
CA ALA A 87 -11.40 22.77 -3.48
C ALA A 87 -12.64 22.80 -2.57
N ALA A 88 -13.80 22.31 -3.04
CA ALA A 88 -15.03 22.26 -2.26
C ALA A 88 -15.03 21.14 -1.21
N PHE A 89 -14.22 20.10 -1.38
CA PHE A 89 -14.08 19.02 -0.41
C PHE A 89 -13.62 19.52 0.98
N GLY A 90 -12.83 20.58 1.03
CA GLY A 90 -12.30 21.13 2.28
C GLY A 90 -13.26 22.00 3.08
N ALA A 91 -14.15 22.73 2.40
CA ALA A 91 -14.91 23.81 3.03
C ALA A 91 -16.14 23.33 3.82
N GLU A 92 -16.82 22.27 3.38
CA GLU A 92 -18.09 21.83 3.96
C GLU A 92 -17.96 20.69 5.00
N ARG A 93 -16.77 20.11 5.16
CA ARG A 93 -16.57 18.87 5.91
C ARG A 93 -15.45 18.94 6.94
N SER A 94 -15.20 20.15 7.47
CA SER A 94 -14.20 20.34 8.52
C SER A 94 -14.64 19.68 9.82
N PHE A 95 -13.73 18.97 10.48
CA PHE A 95 -13.92 18.39 11.82
C PHE A 95 -13.75 19.44 12.91
N THR A 96 -14.39 20.61 12.78
CA THR A 96 -14.20 21.76 13.68
C THR A 96 -14.43 21.42 15.15
N ALA A 97 -15.32 20.48 15.46
CA ALA A 97 -15.55 20.05 16.83
C ALA A 97 -14.38 19.23 17.41
N LEU A 98 -13.71 18.42 16.59
CA LEU A 98 -12.52 17.65 17.00
C LEU A 98 -11.27 18.52 17.04
N ASP A 99 -11.16 19.50 16.15
CA ASP A 99 -10.08 20.48 16.11
C ASP A 99 -9.94 21.25 17.41
N GLY A 100 -11.07 21.66 17.99
CA GLY A 100 -11.10 22.33 19.28
C GLY A 100 -10.63 21.47 20.45
N MET A 101 -10.75 20.15 20.36
CA MET A 101 -10.29 19.20 21.40
C MET A 101 -8.83 18.84 21.27
N LEU A 102 -8.28 18.76 20.07
CA LEU A 102 -6.91 18.30 19.83
C LEU A 102 -5.90 19.41 19.67
N GLY A 103 -6.33 20.66 19.52
CA GLY A 103 -5.45 21.84 19.42
C GLY A 103 -4.48 21.82 18.24
N THR A 104 -4.73 20.98 17.25
CA THR A 104 -3.89 20.78 16.05
C THR A 104 -4.72 20.91 14.78
N ALA A 105 -4.05 20.94 13.63
CA ALA A 105 -4.72 20.95 12.35
C ALA A 105 -5.73 19.80 12.22
N PRO A 106 -6.88 20.02 11.54
CA PRO A 106 -7.92 19.01 11.40
C PRO A 106 -7.37 17.69 10.87
N LEU A 107 -7.68 16.56 11.53
CA LEU A 107 -7.24 15.22 11.10
C LEU A 107 -7.67 14.90 9.67
N GLY A 108 -8.81 15.44 9.22
CA GLY A 108 -9.30 15.32 7.86
C GLY A 108 -8.40 15.96 6.80
N ASN A 109 -7.66 17.00 7.15
CA ASN A 109 -6.85 17.76 6.19
C ASN A 109 -5.64 16.96 5.65
N LEU A 110 -5.05 16.07 6.44
CA LEU A 110 -3.89 15.29 6.00
C LEU A 110 -4.28 14.24 4.94
N SER A 111 -5.33 13.46 5.18
CA SER A 111 -5.79 12.47 4.21
C SER A 111 -6.36 13.12 2.96
N GLN A 112 -7.10 14.22 3.12
CA GLN A 112 -7.58 15.01 2.00
C GLN A 112 -6.42 15.57 1.17
N LYS A 113 -5.41 16.16 1.81
CA LYS A 113 -4.22 16.68 1.12
C LYS A 113 -3.50 15.61 0.32
N TYR A 114 -3.38 14.41 0.87
CA TYR A 114 -2.75 13.28 0.16
C TYR A 114 -3.48 12.94 -1.15
N VAL A 115 -4.81 12.89 -1.12
CA VAL A 115 -5.62 12.67 -2.33
C VAL A 115 -5.52 13.86 -3.28
N THR A 116 -5.66 15.10 -2.79
CA THR A 116 -5.61 16.29 -3.63
C THR A 116 -4.25 16.50 -4.30
N ASP A 117 -3.15 16.19 -3.61
CA ASP A 117 -1.82 16.25 -4.18
C ASP A 117 -1.65 15.25 -5.34
N ALA A 118 -2.15 14.00 -5.16
CA ALA A 118 -2.08 12.97 -6.19
C ALA A 118 -2.92 13.34 -7.43
N VAL A 119 -4.14 13.89 -7.21
CA VAL A 119 -5.03 14.33 -8.30
C VAL A 119 -4.47 15.55 -9.03
N SER A 120 -3.89 16.51 -8.27
CA SER A 120 -3.23 17.68 -8.85
C SER A 120 -1.98 17.29 -9.67
N ALA A 121 -1.22 16.31 -9.20
CA ALA A 121 -0.07 15.76 -9.94
C ALA A 121 -0.50 15.12 -11.27
N ALA A 122 -1.74 14.63 -11.35
CA ALA A 122 -2.36 14.14 -12.58
C ALA A 122 -2.86 15.27 -13.52
N GLY A 123 -2.74 16.53 -13.11
CA GLY A 123 -3.27 17.68 -13.85
C GLY A 123 -4.80 17.81 -13.79
N LEU A 124 -5.45 17.13 -12.84
CA LEU A 124 -6.88 17.11 -12.66
C LEU A 124 -7.31 18.07 -11.55
N THR A 125 -8.56 18.56 -11.63
CA THR A 125 -9.20 19.40 -10.63
C THR A 125 -10.34 18.67 -9.90
N ALA A 126 -10.78 17.52 -10.41
CA ALA A 126 -11.85 16.70 -9.86
C ALA A 126 -11.60 15.23 -10.16
N LEU A 127 -12.22 14.36 -9.36
CA LEU A 127 -12.28 12.92 -9.60
C LEU A 127 -13.61 12.58 -10.30
N THR A 128 -13.61 11.45 -11.01
CA THR A 128 -14.79 10.90 -11.69
C THR A 128 -15.26 9.64 -10.97
N PRO A 129 -16.57 9.44 -10.75
CA PRO A 129 -17.07 8.18 -10.20
C PRO A 129 -16.63 6.98 -11.05
N LEU A 130 -16.17 5.91 -10.39
CA LEU A 130 -15.78 4.67 -11.08
C LEU A 130 -17.03 4.02 -11.69
N PRO A 131 -17.05 3.76 -13.01
CA PRO A 131 -18.19 3.11 -13.64
C PRO A 131 -18.51 1.75 -13.00
N ALA A 132 -19.79 1.46 -12.77
CA ALA A 132 -20.24 0.20 -12.15
C ALA A 132 -19.84 -1.06 -12.95
N THR A 133 -19.51 -0.91 -14.23
CA THR A 133 -19.00 -1.99 -15.09
C THR A 133 -17.55 -2.34 -14.81
N HIS A 134 -16.82 -1.51 -14.06
CA HIS A 134 -15.39 -1.66 -13.84
C HIS A 134 -15.06 -2.42 -12.55
N PHE A 135 -16.03 -2.76 -11.72
CA PHE A 135 -15.79 -3.44 -10.45
C PHE A 135 -16.96 -4.30 -9.98
N LYS A 136 -16.69 -5.10 -8.97
CA LYS A 136 -17.68 -5.84 -8.17
C LYS A 136 -17.34 -5.71 -6.70
N LEU A 137 -18.38 -5.68 -5.86
CA LEU A 137 -18.25 -5.73 -4.41
C LEU A 137 -18.45 -7.17 -3.91
N SER A 138 -17.72 -7.57 -2.86
CA SER A 138 -17.92 -8.88 -2.19
C SER A 138 -19.26 -8.94 -1.47
N ASN A 139 -19.81 -7.80 -1.04
CA ASN A 139 -21.14 -7.65 -0.47
C ASN A 139 -21.68 -6.26 -0.86
N ASP A 140 -22.91 -6.21 -1.32
CA ASP A 140 -23.55 -4.97 -1.71
C ASP A 140 -24.45 -4.45 -0.58
N GLY A 141 -24.17 -3.23 -0.14
CA GLY A 141 -24.99 -2.48 0.81
C GLY A 141 -24.91 -2.94 2.28
N LYS A 142 -24.09 -3.94 2.63
CA LYS A 142 -24.02 -4.47 3.99
C LYS A 142 -22.62 -4.86 4.42
N MET A 143 -22.25 -4.47 5.66
CA MET A 143 -21.09 -4.95 6.40
C MET A 143 -21.55 -5.53 7.73
N THR A 144 -20.90 -6.57 8.24
CA THR A 144 -21.21 -7.14 9.57
C THR A 144 -19.95 -7.12 10.42
N ILE A 145 -19.97 -6.33 11.49
CA ILE A 145 -18.94 -6.35 12.52
C ILE A 145 -19.26 -7.53 13.42
N GLY A 146 -18.44 -8.58 13.32
CA GLY A 146 -18.64 -9.81 14.06
C GLY A 146 -18.47 -9.62 15.58
N LYS A 147 -19.09 -10.48 16.36
CA LYS A 147 -18.87 -10.54 17.81
C LYS A 147 -17.38 -10.68 18.11
N GLY A 148 -16.86 -9.81 18.97
CA GLY A 148 -15.45 -9.75 19.33
C GLY A 148 -14.60 -8.89 18.37
N GLU A 149 -15.14 -8.48 17.22
CA GLU A 149 -14.48 -7.65 16.24
C GLU A 149 -14.89 -6.18 16.40
N HIS A 150 -14.03 -5.29 15.89
CA HIS A 150 -14.29 -3.83 15.90
C HIS A 150 -14.28 -3.23 14.50
N THR A 151 -14.12 -4.05 13.48
CA THR A 151 -14.10 -3.62 12.08
C THR A 151 -14.89 -4.57 11.22
N ALA A 152 -15.42 -4.06 10.12
CA ALA A 152 -15.95 -4.86 9.05
C ALA A 152 -15.55 -4.25 7.70
N THR A 153 -15.28 -5.09 6.71
CA THR A 153 -14.85 -4.65 5.39
C THR A 153 -15.68 -5.27 4.28
N VAL A 154 -15.65 -4.61 3.13
CA VAL A 154 -16.13 -5.09 1.83
C VAL A 154 -14.96 -4.98 0.87
N THR A 155 -14.71 -6.03 0.11
CA THR A 155 -13.71 -6.04 -0.94
C THR A 155 -14.30 -5.45 -2.21
N LEU A 156 -13.64 -4.43 -2.76
CA LEU A 156 -13.84 -4.01 -4.15
C LEU A 156 -12.82 -4.75 -5.00
N LYS A 157 -13.30 -5.48 -5.98
CA LYS A 157 -12.48 -6.13 -7.01
C LYS A 157 -12.74 -5.50 -8.36
N ALA A 158 -11.70 -4.93 -8.97
CA ALA A 158 -11.82 -4.39 -10.31
C ALA A 158 -12.04 -5.49 -11.35
N ASP A 159 -12.88 -5.21 -12.34
CA ASP A 159 -12.88 -5.97 -13.59
C ASP A 159 -11.62 -5.56 -14.37
N SER A 160 -10.62 -6.43 -14.37
CA SER A 160 -9.31 -6.10 -14.93
C SER A 160 -9.37 -5.79 -16.43
N LEU A 161 -10.27 -6.44 -17.18
CA LEU A 161 -10.42 -6.19 -18.61
C LEU A 161 -11.04 -4.82 -18.86
N ALA A 162 -12.16 -4.51 -18.18
CA ALA A 162 -12.82 -3.23 -18.33
C ALA A 162 -11.97 -2.07 -17.82
N PHE A 163 -11.36 -2.23 -16.62
CA PHE A 163 -10.57 -1.18 -15.99
C PHE A 163 -9.29 -0.87 -16.77
N LEU A 164 -8.52 -1.89 -17.18
CA LEU A 164 -7.24 -1.66 -17.89
C LEU A 164 -7.41 -1.29 -19.37
N ALA A 165 -8.60 -1.51 -19.95
CA ALA A 165 -8.92 -1.05 -21.29
C ALA A 165 -9.42 0.41 -21.31
N ASP A 166 -9.72 0.99 -20.17
CA ASP A 166 -10.18 2.36 -20.06
C ASP A 166 -9.00 3.34 -20.15
N GLU A 167 -9.09 4.32 -21.06
CA GLU A 167 -8.02 5.30 -21.31
C GLU A 167 -7.73 6.22 -20.10
N HIS A 168 -8.68 6.33 -19.17
CA HIS A 168 -8.52 7.14 -17.96
C HIS A 168 -7.96 6.35 -16.78
N ALA A 169 -7.93 5.01 -16.84
CA ALA A 169 -7.27 4.22 -15.81
C ALA A 169 -5.75 4.38 -15.91
N GLY A 170 -5.13 4.93 -14.87
CA GLY A 170 -3.73 5.32 -14.89
C GLY A 170 -2.96 5.00 -13.61
N VAL A 171 -1.66 5.25 -13.66
CA VAL A 171 -0.77 5.29 -12.48
C VAL A 171 -1.06 6.50 -11.59
N GLN A 172 -1.80 7.45 -12.12
CA GLN A 172 -2.35 8.59 -11.38
C GLN A 172 -3.86 8.41 -11.23
N PRO A 173 -4.45 8.89 -10.13
CA PRO A 173 -5.87 8.72 -9.91
C PRO A 173 -6.70 9.59 -10.88
N TYR A 174 -7.71 8.99 -11.47
CA TYR A 174 -8.76 9.65 -12.24
C TYR A 174 -10.12 9.29 -11.67
N TYR A 175 -10.31 8.01 -11.34
CA TYR A 175 -11.53 7.48 -10.77
C TYR A 175 -11.51 7.46 -9.25
N ALA A 176 -12.70 7.53 -8.65
CA ALA A 176 -12.91 7.27 -7.24
C ALA A 176 -14.23 6.54 -7.01
N ILE A 177 -14.35 5.88 -5.85
CA ILE A 177 -15.64 5.48 -5.30
C ILE A 177 -15.94 6.35 -4.10
N GLY A 178 -17.20 6.74 -3.95
CA GLY A 178 -17.76 7.29 -2.75
C GLY A 178 -18.68 6.29 -2.07
N TYR A 179 -18.64 6.16 -0.75
CA TYR A 179 -19.65 5.40 -0.02
C TYR A 179 -20.03 6.11 1.27
N ARG A 180 -21.27 5.84 1.73
CA ARG A 180 -21.85 6.44 2.92
C ARG A 180 -22.52 5.38 3.79
N ILE A 181 -22.33 5.48 5.11
CA ILE A 181 -23.10 4.69 6.09
C ILE A 181 -24.52 5.27 6.13
N LEU A 182 -25.51 4.39 5.94
CA LEU A 182 -26.95 4.72 6.04
C LEU A 182 -27.48 4.50 7.44
N SER A 183 -27.11 3.36 8.04
CA SER A 183 -27.49 2.96 9.38
C SER A 183 -26.54 1.91 9.93
N ALA A 184 -26.52 1.74 11.23
CA ALA A 184 -25.76 0.69 11.91
C ALA A 184 -26.47 0.27 13.20
N ASP A 185 -26.26 -0.98 13.63
CA ASP A 185 -26.77 -1.53 14.89
C ASP A 185 -25.89 -1.06 16.06
N VAL A 186 -25.86 0.26 16.26
CA VAL A 186 -25.12 0.98 17.30
C VAL A 186 -25.95 2.16 17.77
N ASP A 187 -25.55 2.79 18.89
CA ASP A 187 -26.27 3.95 19.43
C ASP A 187 -26.20 5.16 18.51
N THR A 188 -25.07 5.33 17.78
CA THR A 188 -24.90 6.46 16.85
C THR A 188 -24.00 6.13 15.68
N VAL A 189 -24.22 6.82 14.55
CA VAL A 189 -23.27 6.92 13.44
C VAL A 189 -22.64 8.30 13.50
N LEU A 190 -21.31 8.38 13.54
CA LEU A 190 -20.63 9.68 13.56
C LEU A 190 -20.79 10.37 12.21
N LEU A 191 -21.67 11.37 12.12
CA LEU A 191 -22.05 12.03 10.86
C LEU A 191 -20.85 12.60 10.11
N SER A 192 -19.91 13.23 10.81
CA SER A 192 -18.68 13.77 10.23
C SER A 192 -17.74 12.71 9.66
N LYS A 193 -17.93 11.44 10.09
CA LYS A 193 -17.14 10.27 9.66
C LYS A 193 -18.02 9.16 9.06
N SER A 194 -19.17 9.51 8.51
CA SER A 194 -20.11 8.54 7.95
C SER A 194 -19.86 8.21 6.48
N PHE A 195 -18.81 8.73 5.88
CA PHE A 195 -18.53 8.60 4.45
C PHE A 195 -17.04 8.41 4.18
N SER A 196 -16.71 7.95 2.97
CA SER A 196 -15.37 8.01 2.40
C SER A 196 -15.41 8.25 0.91
N VAL A 197 -14.37 8.91 0.40
CA VAL A 197 -14.03 9.01 -1.02
C VAL A 197 -12.68 8.37 -1.21
N ILE A 198 -12.62 7.32 -2.03
CA ILE A 198 -11.42 6.52 -2.26
C ILE A 198 -11.01 6.70 -3.72
N ALA A 199 -9.95 7.47 -3.95
CA ALA A 199 -9.34 7.64 -5.25
C ALA A 199 -8.62 6.36 -5.68
N LEU A 200 -8.64 6.06 -6.96
CA LEU A 200 -8.13 4.80 -7.51
C LEU A 200 -7.08 5.05 -8.59
N ARG A 201 -6.02 4.26 -8.52
CA ARG A 201 -4.99 4.17 -9.55
C ARG A 201 -4.56 2.71 -9.71
N PHE A 202 -3.80 2.39 -10.72
CA PHE A 202 -3.13 1.09 -10.77
C PHE A 202 -1.63 1.21 -10.50
N GLU A 203 -1.05 0.10 -10.06
CA GLU A 203 0.37 -0.11 -9.95
C GLU A 203 0.76 -1.41 -10.66
N ASN A 204 1.92 -1.41 -11.29
CA ASN A 204 2.49 -2.63 -11.84
C ASN A 204 3.00 -3.54 -10.72
N THR A 205 2.94 -4.86 -10.92
CA THR A 205 3.40 -5.85 -9.92
C THR A 205 4.89 -5.74 -9.58
N PHE A 206 5.68 -5.06 -10.41
CA PHE A 206 7.11 -4.83 -10.17
C PHE A 206 7.41 -3.45 -9.57
N PHE A 207 6.40 -2.63 -9.32
CA PHE A 207 6.58 -1.36 -8.64
C PHE A 207 7.30 -1.51 -7.29
N GLY A 208 8.30 -0.66 -7.02
CA GLY A 208 9.02 -0.60 -5.75
C GLY A 208 10.54 -0.62 -5.89
N TRP A 209 11.22 -0.92 -4.80
CA TRP A 209 12.68 -0.94 -4.71
C TRP A 209 13.21 -2.37 -4.72
N TRP A 210 14.30 -2.57 -5.46
CA TRP A 210 14.85 -3.90 -5.71
C TRP A 210 16.36 -3.90 -5.48
N TYR A 211 16.85 -4.87 -4.72
CA TYR A 211 18.27 -5.12 -4.63
C TYR A 211 18.80 -5.59 -5.96
N HIS A 212 19.96 -5.08 -6.35
CA HIS A 212 20.60 -5.36 -7.62
C HIS A 212 21.87 -6.17 -7.40
N GLY A 213 22.08 -7.16 -8.23
CA GLY A 213 23.31 -7.92 -8.30
C GLY A 213 23.43 -8.61 -9.65
N GLY A 214 24.67 -8.92 -10.05
CA GLY A 214 24.88 -9.54 -11.35
C GLY A 214 26.32 -9.53 -11.80
N LYS A 215 26.50 -9.53 -13.12
CA LYS A 215 27.78 -9.41 -13.78
C LYS A 215 27.65 -8.69 -15.11
N SER A 216 28.73 -8.05 -15.53
CA SER A 216 28.86 -7.43 -16.85
C SER A 216 30.15 -7.83 -17.53
N GLN A 217 30.13 -7.85 -18.86
CA GLN A 217 31.29 -8.06 -19.72
C GLN A 217 31.34 -6.92 -20.72
N THR A 218 32.37 -6.09 -20.62
CA THR A 218 32.60 -4.95 -21.52
C THR A 218 33.71 -5.28 -22.49
N ARG A 219 33.43 -5.15 -23.79
CA ARG A 219 34.41 -5.28 -24.87
C ARG A 219 34.68 -3.92 -25.47
N ARG A 220 35.95 -3.54 -25.53
CA ARG A 220 36.41 -2.36 -26.24
C ARG A 220 36.67 -2.71 -27.69
N THR A 221 36.24 -1.84 -28.59
CA THR A 221 36.34 -2.05 -30.04
C THR A 221 37.79 -2.01 -30.58
N ASP A 222 38.70 -1.36 -29.84
CA ASP A 222 40.10 -1.16 -30.23
C ASP A 222 41.06 -2.24 -29.76
N THR A 223 40.65 -3.07 -28.77
CA THR A 223 41.59 -4.01 -28.14
C THR A 223 41.10 -5.46 -28.07
N ASP A 224 39.85 -5.73 -28.41
CA ASP A 224 39.18 -7.05 -28.22
C ASP A 224 39.29 -7.62 -26.80
N LEU A 225 39.76 -6.83 -25.83
CA LEU A 225 39.82 -7.23 -24.43
C LEU A 225 38.44 -7.20 -23.81
N VAL A 226 38.10 -8.27 -23.14
CA VAL A 226 36.85 -8.35 -22.37
C VAL A 226 37.17 -8.10 -20.91
N GLN A 227 36.57 -7.05 -20.35
CA GLN A 227 36.60 -6.78 -18.92
C GLN A 227 35.35 -7.37 -18.30
N GLU A 228 35.50 -8.32 -17.36
CA GLU A 228 34.40 -8.86 -16.58
C GLU A 228 34.36 -8.19 -15.21
N THR A 229 33.17 -7.79 -14.80
CA THR A 229 32.90 -7.22 -13.47
C THR A 229 31.75 -7.99 -12.83
N SER A 230 31.93 -8.47 -11.60
CA SER A 230 30.90 -9.12 -10.81
C SER A 230 30.53 -8.24 -9.64
N TYR A 231 29.22 -8.07 -9.40
CA TYR A 231 28.65 -7.28 -8.31
C TYR A 231 27.53 -8.08 -7.65
N PRO A 232 27.90 -9.01 -6.73
CA PRO A 232 26.91 -9.91 -6.12
C PRO A 232 25.93 -9.14 -5.28
N THR A 233 24.66 -9.55 -5.34
CA THR A 233 23.62 -9.03 -4.44
C THR A 233 23.96 -9.39 -3.00
N LYS A 234 23.99 -8.40 -2.14
CA LYS A 234 24.21 -8.58 -0.70
C LYS A 234 22.91 -8.31 0.05
N ILE A 235 22.24 -9.35 0.47
CA ILE A 235 20.98 -9.28 1.22
C ILE A 235 21.13 -10.14 2.47
N PRO A 236 20.66 -9.66 3.63
CA PRO A 236 20.20 -8.32 4.03
C PRO A 236 21.31 -7.46 4.64
N ALA A 237 22.47 -8.05 5.01
CA ALA A 237 23.46 -7.45 5.91
C ALA A 237 24.09 -6.14 5.41
N ASP A 238 24.11 -5.91 4.11
CA ASP A 238 24.75 -4.75 3.48
C ASP A 238 23.79 -3.94 2.61
N ALA A 239 22.54 -3.80 3.04
CA ALA A 239 21.51 -3.04 2.30
C ALA A 239 21.95 -1.61 1.92
N ASN A 240 22.88 -1.03 2.70
CA ASN A 240 23.42 0.31 2.42
C ASN A 240 24.52 0.32 1.35
N THR A 241 25.10 -0.82 1.01
CA THR A 241 26.16 -0.96 0.02
C THR A 241 25.70 -1.64 -1.26
N SER A 242 24.55 -2.31 -1.24
CA SER A 242 23.94 -2.86 -2.45
C SER A 242 23.30 -1.74 -3.25
N GLU A 243 23.53 -1.75 -4.55
CA GLU A 243 22.83 -0.86 -5.46
C GLU A 243 21.35 -1.21 -5.49
N VAL A 244 20.50 -0.21 -5.48
CA VAL A 244 19.03 -0.37 -5.43
C VAL A 244 18.44 0.24 -6.67
N TYR A 245 17.68 -0.56 -7.42
CA TYR A 245 16.84 -0.09 -8.50
C TYR A 245 15.48 0.33 -7.95
N GLU A 246 15.04 1.51 -8.33
CA GLU A 246 13.68 1.96 -8.16
C GLU A 246 12.91 1.69 -9.45
N LEU A 247 11.85 0.90 -9.36
CA LEU A 247 10.97 0.60 -10.47
C LEU A 247 9.67 1.36 -10.31
N THR A 248 9.40 2.28 -11.22
CA THR A 248 8.19 3.11 -11.23
C THR A 248 7.22 2.61 -12.30
N SER A 249 5.95 2.46 -11.97
CA SER A 249 4.91 2.07 -12.93
C SER A 249 4.72 3.13 -14.00
N VAL A 250 4.74 2.73 -15.27
CA VAL A 250 4.46 3.61 -16.42
C VAL A 250 3.29 3.13 -17.26
N SER A 251 2.97 1.84 -17.16
CA SER A 251 1.76 1.24 -17.73
C SER A 251 1.35 0.01 -16.91
N PRO A 252 0.18 -0.59 -17.18
CA PRO A 252 -0.22 -1.84 -16.52
C PRO A 252 0.82 -2.95 -16.61
N PHE A 253 1.58 -2.96 -17.69
CA PHE A 253 2.53 -4.02 -18.02
C PHE A 253 3.98 -3.55 -18.15
N ALA A 254 4.29 -2.33 -17.72
CA ALA A 254 5.65 -1.81 -17.79
C ALA A 254 6.02 -0.96 -16.60
N VAL A 255 7.27 -1.10 -16.18
CA VAL A 255 7.93 -0.23 -15.19
C VAL A 255 9.19 0.38 -15.80
N GLN A 256 9.56 1.54 -15.28
CA GLN A 256 10.78 2.26 -15.65
C GLN A 256 11.76 2.23 -14.48
N THR A 257 13.03 1.98 -14.76
CA THR A 257 14.10 2.07 -13.77
C THR A 257 14.59 3.52 -13.61
N ASN A 258 15.16 3.83 -12.44
CA ASN A 258 15.84 5.11 -12.22
C ASN A 258 17.19 5.21 -12.97
N PHE A 259 17.83 4.08 -13.28
CA PHE A 259 19.06 3.97 -14.08
C PHE A 259 19.22 2.53 -14.58
N PHE A 260 20.26 2.23 -15.36
CA PHE A 260 20.66 0.86 -15.65
C PHE A 260 22.19 0.71 -15.68
N HIS A 261 22.67 -0.33 -15.03
CA HIS A 261 24.09 -0.65 -14.89
C HIS A 261 24.95 0.59 -14.55
N ASN A 262 25.92 0.97 -15.37
CA ASN A 262 26.76 2.15 -15.17
C ASN A 262 26.20 3.44 -15.80
N GLU A 263 25.08 3.38 -16.52
CA GLU A 263 24.43 4.51 -17.18
C GLU A 263 23.45 5.21 -16.20
N LYS A 264 24.02 6.04 -15.29
CA LYS A 264 23.26 6.63 -14.18
C LYS A 264 22.27 7.72 -14.61
N GLU A 265 22.44 8.29 -15.80
CA GLU A 265 21.57 9.33 -16.37
C GLU A 265 20.49 8.75 -17.32
N LYS A 266 20.47 7.45 -17.49
CA LYS A 266 19.54 6.77 -18.40
C LYS A 266 18.66 5.82 -17.65
N SER A 267 17.42 5.69 -18.10
CA SER A 267 16.44 4.74 -17.58
C SER A 267 16.21 3.59 -18.56
N MET A 268 15.81 2.46 -18.03
CA MET A 268 15.43 1.28 -18.79
C MET A 268 13.94 1.00 -18.56
N LEU A 269 13.23 0.67 -19.64
CA LEU A 269 11.86 0.18 -19.58
C LEU A 269 11.88 -1.34 -19.48
N ILE A 270 11.20 -1.88 -18.49
CA ILE A 270 10.96 -3.33 -18.29
C ILE A 270 9.50 -3.60 -18.61
N THR A 271 9.23 -4.25 -19.74
CA THR A 271 7.87 -4.54 -20.21
C THR A 271 7.54 -6.02 -20.04
N MET A 272 6.36 -6.31 -19.51
CA MET A 272 5.82 -7.67 -19.44
C MET A 272 5.08 -7.97 -20.75
N ASP A 273 5.48 -9.02 -21.44
CA ASP A 273 4.80 -9.57 -22.61
C ASP A 273 4.35 -11.02 -22.28
N GLY A 274 3.18 -11.12 -21.69
CA GLY A 274 2.68 -12.36 -21.10
C GLY A 274 3.62 -12.84 -19.97
N ASP A 275 4.23 -14.00 -20.19
CA ASP A 275 5.18 -14.61 -19.24
C ASP A 275 6.63 -14.11 -19.40
N LYS A 276 6.91 -13.36 -20.44
CA LYS A 276 8.24 -12.84 -20.76
C LYS A 276 8.41 -11.42 -20.26
N ILE A 277 9.67 -11.05 -20.09
CA ILE A 277 10.08 -9.66 -19.88
C ILE A 277 10.92 -9.25 -21.08
N VAL A 278 10.70 -8.03 -21.54
CA VAL A 278 11.51 -7.38 -22.56
C VAL A 278 12.04 -6.07 -21.97
N VAL A 279 13.33 -5.84 -22.12
CA VAL A 279 13.94 -4.60 -21.68
C VAL A 279 14.34 -3.74 -22.87
N SER A 280 14.16 -2.42 -22.73
CA SER A 280 14.48 -1.45 -23.76
C SER A 280 14.85 -0.10 -23.14
N ALA A 281 15.45 0.78 -23.93
CA ALA A 281 15.63 2.18 -23.58
C ALA A 281 14.96 3.06 -24.64
N ALA A 282 14.54 4.26 -24.26
CA ALA A 282 13.86 5.20 -25.15
C ALA A 282 14.72 5.61 -26.35
N ASP A 283 16.04 5.66 -26.18
CA ASP A 283 17.03 5.99 -27.22
C ASP A 283 17.44 4.78 -28.09
N GLY A 284 16.84 3.60 -27.85
CA GLY A 284 17.18 2.37 -28.56
C GLY A 284 18.56 1.80 -28.22
N SER A 285 19.23 2.30 -27.19
CA SER A 285 20.59 1.88 -26.83
C SER A 285 20.66 0.47 -26.22
N ILE A 286 19.55 -0.08 -25.73
CA ILE A 286 19.48 -1.41 -25.12
C ILE A 286 18.94 -2.42 -26.12
N THR A 287 19.59 -3.58 -26.16
CA THR A 287 19.10 -4.79 -26.82
C THR A 287 18.86 -5.87 -25.78
N ASP A 288 17.62 -6.34 -25.64
CA ASP A 288 17.27 -7.48 -24.78
C ASP A 288 17.86 -8.78 -25.36
N THR A 289 18.47 -9.58 -24.50
CA THR A 289 19.09 -10.87 -24.89
C THR A 289 18.46 -12.07 -24.19
N GLY A 290 17.29 -11.89 -23.55
CA GLY A 290 16.51 -12.94 -22.94
C GLY A 290 16.24 -12.73 -21.46
N SER A 291 15.59 -11.59 -21.13
CA SER A 291 15.15 -11.25 -19.78
C SER A 291 13.92 -12.05 -19.36
N GLY A 292 13.68 -12.15 -18.05
CA GLY A 292 12.56 -12.92 -17.49
C GLY A 292 12.37 -12.66 -16.00
N TRP A 293 11.45 -13.37 -15.38
CA TRP A 293 11.23 -13.35 -13.93
C TRP A 293 10.77 -14.73 -13.43
N ASN A 294 10.85 -14.95 -12.12
CA ASN A 294 10.61 -16.27 -11.54
C ASN A 294 9.13 -16.57 -11.25
N LYS A 295 8.22 -15.64 -11.55
CA LYS A 295 6.75 -15.77 -11.33
C LYS A 295 6.33 -16.08 -9.89
N ALA A 296 7.19 -15.74 -8.92
CA ALA A 296 6.87 -15.94 -7.52
C ALA A 296 5.67 -15.08 -7.12
N LYS A 297 4.73 -15.69 -6.39
CA LYS A 297 3.53 -15.01 -5.90
C LYS A 297 3.85 -14.09 -4.73
N LEU A 298 4.69 -14.56 -3.82
CA LEU A 298 5.13 -13.79 -2.66
C LEU A 298 6.17 -12.75 -3.07
N LEU A 299 6.05 -11.54 -2.56
CA LEU A 299 6.93 -10.43 -2.90
C LEU A 299 8.39 -10.72 -2.56
N GLN A 300 8.66 -11.24 -1.36
CA GLN A 300 10.01 -11.57 -0.90
C GLN A 300 10.74 -12.59 -1.77
N ASP A 301 10.00 -13.46 -2.46
CA ASP A 301 10.57 -14.48 -3.33
C ASP A 301 10.74 -14.02 -4.77
N ARG A 302 10.21 -12.82 -5.09
CA ARG A 302 10.14 -12.33 -6.46
C ARG A 302 11.50 -11.86 -6.94
N LYS A 303 11.89 -12.36 -8.13
CA LYS A 303 13.15 -12.01 -8.79
C LYS A 303 12.90 -11.69 -10.26
N ILE A 304 13.60 -10.67 -10.73
CA ILE A 304 13.63 -10.27 -12.14
C ILE A 304 15.04 -10.53 -12.65
N PHE A 305 15.15 -11.22 -13.77
CA PHE A 305 16.41 -11.52 -14.44
C PHE A 305 16.51 -10.66 -15.69
N LEU A 306 17.48 -9.76 -15.71
CA LEU A 306 17.70 -8.83 -16.82
C LEU A 306 18.93 -9.28 -17.59
N ASN A 307 18.74 -9.62 -18.85
CA ASN A 307 19.80 -10.00 -19.77
C ASN A 307 19.73 -9.05 -20.97
N TYR A 308 20.73 -8.19 -21.09
CA TYR A 308 20.74 -7.17 -22.13
C TYR A 308 22.15 -6.75 -22.53
N SER A 309 22.27 -6.07 -23.65
CA SER A 309 23.48 -5.41 -24.06
C SER A 309 23.22 -3.94 -24.43
N TYR A 310 24.26 -3.12 -24.27
CA TYR A 310 24.21 -1.72 -24.68
C TYR A 310 25.59 -1.27 -25.16
N THR A 311 25.60 -0.18 -25.95
CA THR A 311 26.83 0.46 -26.40
C THR A 311 26.99 1.79 -25.69
N SER A 312 28.12 1.99 -25.01
CA SER A 312 28.46 3.24 -24.34
C SER A 312 28.90 4.30 -25.33
N ALA A 313 28.97 5.57 -24.87
CA ALA A 313 29.35 6.69 -25.72
C ALA A 313 30.76 6.58 -26.34
N ASP A 314 31.67 5.83 -25.72
CA ASP A 314 33.03 5.54 -26.21
C ASP A 314 33.08 4.40 -27.24
N GLY A 315 31.93 3.83 -27.62
CA GLY A 315 31.81 2.71 -28.55
C GLY A 315 32.03 1.35 -27.95
N SER A 316 32.27 1.23 -26.63
CA SER A 316 32.40 -0.05 -25.96
C SER A 316 31.02 -0.74 -25.88
N MET A 317 30.98 -2.07 -26.13
CA MET A 317 29.79 -2.86 -25.99
C MET A 317 29.82 -3.62 -24.63
N THR A 318 28.79 -3.41 -23.85
CA THR A 318 28.62 -4.07 -22.55
C THR A 318 27.44 -5.05 -22.60
N GLN A 319 27.69 -6.29 -22.22
CA GLN A 319 26.67 -7.31 -21.98
C GLN A 319 26.45 -7.43 -20.48
N VAL A 320 25.20 -7.41 -20.05
CA VAL A 320 24.80 -7.39 -18.65
C VAL A 320 23.90 -8.60 -18.36
N THR A 321 24.14 -9.22 -17.23
CA THR A 321 23.28 -10.27 -16.66
C THR A 321 23.02 -9.90 -15.21
N ASP A 322 21.85 -9.35 -14.94
CA ASP A 322 21.46 -8.85 -13.63
C ASP A 322 20.34 -9.69 -13.01
N THR A 323 20.31 -9.70 -11.70
CA THR A 323 19.19 -10.21 -10.91
C THR A 323 18.74 -9.11 -9.96
N LEU A 324 17.48 -8.74 -10.09
CA LEU A 324 16.80 -7.88 -9.13
C LEU A 324 16.04 -8.76 -8.15
N SER A 325 16.24 -8.54 -6.86
CA SER A 325 15.51 -9.21 -5.78
C SER A 325 14.68 -8.17 -5.03
N PHE A 326 13.41 -8.47 -4.77
CA PHE A 326 12.51 -7.54 -4.13
C PHE A 326 13.08 -7.05 -2.80
N ARG A 327 13.00 -5.75 -2.55
CA ARG A 327 13.39 -5.12 -1.30
C ARG A 327 12.17 -4.64 -0.53
N ASN A 328 11.46 -3.67 -1.06
CA ASN A 328 10.24 -3.13 -0.48
C ASN A 328 9.48 -2.28 -1.50
N ARG A 329 8.23 -1.99 -1.20
CA ARG A 329 7.46 -0.95 -1.89
C ARG A 329 6.61 -0.17 -0.88
N ILE A 330 6.36 1.10 -1.16
CA ILE A 330 5.40 1.89 -0.39
C ILE A 330 4.14 2.02 -1.24
N ARG A 331 3.07 1.39 -0.78
CA ARG A 331 1.78 1.38 -1.45
C ARG A 331 0.69 1.79 -0.47
N ASP A 332 -0.09 2.79 -0.87
CA ASP A 332 -1.24 3.28 -0.08
C ASP A 332 -0.85 3.64 1.38
N GLY A 333 0.34 4.22 1.55
CA GLY A 333 0.87 4.58 2.86
C GLY A 333 1.46 3.43 3.68
N VAL A 334 1.43 2.19 3.17
CA VAL A 334 2.00 1.01 3.82
C VAL A 334 3.34 0.67 3.16
N ASN A 335 4.36 0.49 3.98
CA ASN A 335 5.67 0.00 3.53
C ASN A 335 5.70 -1.52 3.59
N GLU A 336 5.62 -2.15 2.42
CA GLU A 336 5.67 -3.60 2.24
C GLU A 336 7.13 -4.02 2.07
N TRP A 337 7.71 -4.53 3.15
CA TRP A 337 9.09 -5.03 3.17
C TRP A 337 9.16 -6.48 2.70
N GLN A 338 10.38 -6.89 2.32
CA GLN A 338 10.70 -8.30 2.26
C GLN A 338 10.45 -8.90 3.66
N ASP A 339 9.53 -9.85 3.77
CA ASP A 339 9.29 -10.53 5.03
C ASP A 339 10.25 -11.71 5.15
N GLU A 340 10.84 -11.84 6.33
CA GLU A 340 11.76 -12.93 6.66
C GLU A 340 11.00 -14.21 7.09
N ASP A 341 9.73 -14.07 7.48
CA ASP A 341 8.89 -15.20 7.87
C ASP A 341 7.71 -15.39 6.90
N PRO A 342 7.85 -16.29 5.91
CA PRO A 342 6.80 -16.55 4.93
C PRO A 342 5.54 -17.18 5.50
N THR A 343 5.50 -17.55 6.79
CA THR A 343 4.29 -18.11 7.42
C THR A 343 3.29 -17.03 7.82
N HIS A 344 3.68 -15.75 7.73
CA HIS A 344 2.83 -14.61 8.05
C HIS A 344 1.97 -14.13 6.87
N TYR A 345 2.00 -14.80 5.70
CA TYR A 345 1.25 -14.43 4.49
C TYR A 345 0.33 -15.55 4.00
#